data_dac3312c9944b5fc004c9c11861900b3
#
_entry.id   dac3312c9944b5fc004c9c11861900b3
#
_cell.length_a   1.000
_cell.length_b   1.000
_cell.length_c   1.000
_cell.angle_alpha   90.00
_cell.angle_beta   90.00
_cell.angle_gamma   90.00
#
_symmetry.space_group_name_H-M   'P 1'
#
loop_
_entity.id
_entity.type
_entity.pdbx_description
1 polymer ?
#
loop_
_entity_poly.entity_id
_entity_poly.type
_entity_poly.pdbx_seq_one_letter_code
_entity_poly.pdbx_strand_id
1 'polypeptide(L)'
;AKLIDEYTFEITLKEKYPQFLYWLSMSFFSPMPWEADLFYSQKGFAEKNISLDWYPIGTGPFMLTENNPNRRMVLERNPNFRGELFPIDGEKTDQNMGLLDDAGKKMPFIDKAIYSLEKESIPAWNKFLQGYYDTSGIVSDSFDQAVQFNTQGDAQLTEEMEQKGIKLLTATTTSTYYM
;
A
#
# COMPACT_ATOMS: atom_id res chain seq x y z
N ALA A 1 -7.13 -15.44 -24.06
CA ALA A 1 -5.91 -14.70 -24.35
C ALA A 1 -5.08 -15.46 -25.38
N LYS A 2 -4.29 -14.76 -26.18
CA LYS A 2 -3.40 -15.32 -27.19
C LYS A 2 -2.05 -14.62 -27.08
N LEU A 3 -0.97 -15.38 -26.98
CA LEU A 3 0.40 -14.88 -27.08
C LEU A 3 0.70 -14.56 -28.54
N ILE A 4 1.17 -13.35 -28.82
CA ILE A 4 1.56 -12.89 -30.15
C ILE A 4 3.07 -13.02 -30.32
N ASP A 5 3.84 -12.51 -29.35
CA ASP A 5 5.30 -12.59 -29.30
C ASP A 5 5.77 -12.53 -27.84
N GLU A 6 7.08 -12.44 -27.60
CA GLU A 6 7.70 -12.43 -26.27
C GLU A 6 7.17 -11.29 -25.35
N TYR A 7 6.75 -10.18 -25.92
CA TYR A 7 6.34 -8.97 -25.19
C TYR A 7 4.88 -8.59 -25.39
N THR A 8 4.16 -9.36 -26.23
CA THR A 8 2.81 -8.98 -26.65
C THR A 8 1.82 -10.13 -26.47
N PHE A 9 0.74 -9.87 -25.80
CA PHE A 9 -0.40 -10.77 -25.73
C PHE A 9 -1.70 -10.03 -26.07
N GLU A 10 -2.67 -10.77 -26.59
CA GLU A 10 -3.98 -10.27 -26.99
C GLU A 10 -5.07 -10.89 -26.12
N ILE A 11 -5.99 -10.08 -25.64
CA ILE A 11 -7.21 -10.53 -24.97
C ILE A 11 -8.41 -10.12 -25.82
N THR A 12 -9.14 -11.12 -26.32
CA THR A 12 -10.40 -10.90 -27.05
C THR A 12 -11.56 -11.03 -26.07
N LEU A 13 -12.35 -9.98 -25.93
CA LEU A 13 -13.58 -9.97 -25.12
C LEU A 13 -14.73 -10.55 -25.94
N LYS A 14 -15.65 -11.27 -25.28
CA LYS A 14 -16.84 -11.83 -25.92
C LYS A 14 -17.84 -10.74 -26.31
N GLU A 15 -17.88 -9.67 -25.49
CA GLU A 15 -18.79 -8.55 -25.65
C GLU A 15 -18.03 -7.24 -25.34
N LYS A 16 -18.62 -6.10 -25.75
CA LYS A 16 -18.08 -4.78 -25.41
C LYS A 16 -18.17 -4.55 -23.90
N TYR A 17 -17.02 -4.44 -23.25
CA TYR A 17 -16.90 -4.21 -21.81
C TYR A 17 -15.94 -3.05 -21.51
N PRO A 18 -16.45 -1.81 -21.44
CA PRO A 18 -15.61 -0.61 -21.31
C PRO A 18 -14.76 -0.60 -20.03
N GLN A 19 -15.23 -1.21 -18.95
CA GLN A 19 -14.53 -1.26 -17.66
C GLN A 19 -13.40 -2.31 -17.61
N PHE A 20 -13.18 -3.09 -18.67
CA PHE A 20 -12.19 -4.18 -18.65
C PHE A 20 -10.79 -3.71 -18.26
N LEU A 21 -10.38 -2.51 -18.69
CA LEU A 21 -9.07 -1.97 -18.36
C LEU A 21 -8.90 -1.71 -16.85
N TYR A 22 -9.98 -1.38 -16.14
CA TYR A 22 -9.91 -1.20 -14.66
C TYR A 22 -9.63 -2.51 -13.94
N TRP A 23 -10.08 -3.64 -14.48
CA TRP A 23 -9.75 -4.96 -13.92
C TRP A 23 -8.26 -5.24 -13.99
N LEU A 24 -7.59 -4.84 -15.07
CA LEU A 24 -6.15 -5.07 -15.25
C LEU A 24 -5.29 -4.23 -14.28
N SER A 25 -5.87 -3.19 -13.67
CA SER A 25 -5.19 -2.38 -12.64
C SER A 25 -5.31 -2.96 -11.22
N MET A 26 -6.15 -3.99 -11.04
CA MET A 26 -6.32 -4.63 -9.74
C MET A 26 -5.20 -5.63 -9.46
N SER A 27 -4.75 -5.70 -8.20
CA SER A 27 -3.59 -6.51 -7.80
C SER A 27 -3.69 -8.00 -8.17
N PHE A 28 -4.91 -8.56 -8.18
CA PHE A 28 -5.14 -9.97 -8.56
C PHE A 28 -5.02 -10.25 -10.07
N PHE A 29 -4.85 -9.23 -10.90
CA PHE A 29 -4.47 -9.36 -12.32
C PHE A 29 -2.99 -9.07 -12.55
N SER A 30 -2.20 -8.91 -11.50
CA SER A 30 -0.77 -8.68 -11.64
C SER A 30 -0.09 -9.86 -12.35
N PRO A 31 0.80 -9.60 -13.31
CA PRO A 31 1.56 -10.67 -13.96
C PRO A 31 2.37 -11.48 -12.94
N MET A 32 2.35 -12.79 -13.09
CA MET A 32 3.13 -13.73 -12.29
C MET A 32 4.15 -14.43 -13.20
N PRO A 33 5.41 -14.59 -12.76
CA PRO A 33 6.38 -15.33 -13.56
C PRO A 33 5.97 -16.80 -13.65
N TRP A 34 6.08 -17.37 -14.85
CA TRP A 34 5.70 -18.78 -15.09
C TRP A 34 6.55 -19.76 -14.27
N GLU A 35 7.79 -19.39 -13.95
CA GLU A 35 8.68 -20.16 -13.08
C GLU A 35 8.12 -20.28 -11.65
N ALA A 36 7.48 -19.23 -11.15
CA ALA A 36 6.82 -19.28 -9.84
C ALA A 36 5.60 -20.21 -9.87
N ASP A 37 4.77 -20.12 -10.93
CA ASP A 37 3.65 -21.02 -11.11
C ASP A 37 4.11 -22.48 -11.17
N LEU A 38 5.13 -22.77 -11.98
CA LEU A 38 5.71 -24.11 -12.09
C LEU A 38 6.28 -24.62 -10.76
N PHE A 39 6.94 -23.75 -10.00
CA PHE A 39 7.50 -24.12 -8.69
C PHE A 39 6.42 -24.42 -7.66
N TYR A 40 5.44 -23.54 -7.50
CA TYR A 40 4.41 -23.68 -6.47
C TYR A 40 3.31 -24.71 -6.81
N SER A 41 3.16 -25.09 -8.07
CA SER A 41 2.21 -26.14 -8.50
C SER A 41 2.74 -27.58 -8.30
N GLN A 42 3.95 -27.76 -7.74
CA GLN A 42 4.49 -29.07 -7.49
C GLN A 42 3.63 -29.87 -6.50
N LYS A 43 3.54 -31.19 -6.77
CA LYS A 43 2.78 -32.10 -5.92
C LYS A 43 3.28 -32.06 -4.46
N GLY A 44 2.35 -31.94 -3.53
CA GLY A 44 2.62 -31.92 -2.10
C GLY A 44 2.87 -30.52 -1.52
N PHE A 45 2.99 -29.47 -2.34
CA PHE A 45 3.18 -28.11 -1.85
C PHE A 45 1.90 -27.54 -1.23
N ALA A 46 0.77 -27.76 -1.88
CA ALA A 46 -0.52 -27.30 -1.37
C ALA A 46 -0.87 -27.94 0.00
N GLU A 47 -0.61 -29.25 0.14
CA GLU A 47 -0.84 -29.96 1.41
C GLU A 47 0.06 -29.46 2.55
N LYS A 48 1.23 -28.91 2.20
CA LYS A 48 2.19 -28.33 3.15
C LYS A 48 2.02 -26.84 3.33
N ASN A 49 0.99 -26.24 2.71
CA ASN A 49 0.76 -24.81 2.69
C ASN A 49 1.96 -24.00 2.17
N ILE A 50 2.68 -24.54 1.19
CA ILE A 50 3.76 -23.84 0.49
C ILE A 50 3.15 -23.22 -0.76
N SER A 51 3.01 -21.92 -0.76
CA SER A 51 2.37 -21.16 -1.85
C SER A 51 3.06 -19.82 -2.08
N LEU A 52 2.73 -19.18 -3.19
CA LEU A 52 3.20 -17.84 -3.54
C LEU A 52 2.75 -16.78 -2.51
N ASP A 53 1.65 -17.02 -1.80
CA ASP A 53 1.14 -16.10 -0.76
C ASP A 53 2.13 -15.92 0.39
N TRP A 54 2.92 -16.96 0.69
CA TRP A 54 3.94 -16.92 1.74
C TRP A 54 5.26 -16.29 1.27
N TYR A 55 5.58 -16.47 0.00
CA TYR A 55 6.85 -16.04 -0.60
C TYR A 55 6.58 -15.37 -1.95
N PRO A 56 5.89 -14.22 -1.94
CA PRO A 56 5.51 -13.53 -3.17
C PRO A 56 6.74 -13.06 -3.94
N ILE A 57 6.64 -13.17 -5.26
CA ILE A 57 7.64 -12.70 -6.21
C ILE A 57 7.01 -11.59 -7.05
N GLY A 58 7.71 -10.47 -7.17
CA GLY A 58 7.20 -9.34 -7.91
C GLY A 58 8.29 -8.39 -8.39
N THR A 59 7.92 -7.45 -9.22
CA THR A 59 8.82 -6.42 -9.80
C THR A 59 8.72 -5.07 -9.07
N GLY A 60 8.02 -5.03 -7.94
CA GLY A 60 7.78 -3.82 -7.15
C GLY A 60 9.02 -3.31 -6.42
N PRO A 61 8.90 -2.13 -5.78
CA PRO A 61 10.02 -1.49 -5.09
C PRO A 61 10.48 -2.20 -3.82
N PHE A 62 9.68 -3.11 -3.29
CA PHE A 62 9.98 -3.86 -2.06
C PHE A 62 9.78 -5.35 -2.24
N MET A 63 10.53 -6.13 -1.45
CA MET A 63 10.41 -7.58 -1.34
C MET A 63 10.00 -7.95 0.08
N LEU A 64 9.13 -8.94 0.23
CA LEU A 64 8.74 -9.50 1.51
C LEU A 64 9.87 -10.40 2.03
N THR A 65 10.57 -9.97 3.08
CA THR A 65 11.72 -10.70 3.65
C THR A 65 11.39 -11.43 4.95
N GLU A 66 10.34 -10.99 5.66
CA GLU A 66 9.76 -11.72 6.79
C GLU A 66 8.23 -11.73 6.63
N ASN A 67 7.65 -12.91 6.69
CA ASN A 67 6.20 -13.09 6.63
C ASN A 67 5.73 -13.91 7.82
N ASN A 68 5.43 -13.24 8.92
CA ASN A 68 4.83 -13.87 10.10
C ASN A 68 3.46 -13.22 10.40
N PRO A 69 2.36 -13.83 9.94
CA PRO A 69 1.02 -13.26 10.08
C PRO A 69 0.54 -13.16 11.54
N ASN A 70 1.24 -13.79 12.49
CA ASN A 70 0.93 -13.70 13.92
C ASN A 70 1.78 -12.65 14.66
N ARG A 71 2.74 -12.03 13.97
CA ARG A 71 3.68 -11.09 14.59
C ARG A 71 3.90 -9.87 13.73
N ARG A 72 4.54 -10.04 12.57
CA ARG A 72 4.88 -8.94 11.67
C ARG A 72 5.22 -9.40 10.26
N MET A 73 5.10 -8.48 9.33
CA MET A 73 5.63 -8.60 7.97
C MET A 73 6.70 -7.53 7.77
N VAL A 74 7.79 -7.89 7.10
CA VAL A 74 8.89 -6.98 6.78
C VAL A 74 9.09 -6.94 5.29
N LEU A 75 9.04 -5.74 4.75
CA LEU A 75 9.33 -5.42 3.36
C LEU A 75 10.67 -4.68 3.30
N GLU A 76 11.60 -5.16 2.49
CA GLU A 76 12.88 -4.51 2.25
C GLU A 76 13.00 -4.06 0.80
N ARG A 77 13.77 -3.01 0.55
CA ARG A 77 14.00 -2.47 -0.78
C ARG A 77 14.44 -3.57 -1.75
N ASN A 78 13.78 -3.65 -2.88
CA ASN A 78 14.13 -4.57 -3.95
C ASN A 78 15.33 -4.03 -4.75
N PRO A 79 16.51 -4.66 -4.71
CA PRO A 79 17.68 -4.19 -5.43
C PRO A 79 17.51 -4.25 -6.96
N ASN A 80 16.60 -5.09 -7.44
CA ASN A 80 16.31 -5.26 -8.87
C ASN A 80 15.16 -4.36 -9.35
N PHE A 81 14.62 -3.49 -8.50
CA PHE A 81 13.57 -2.56 -8.90
C PHE A 81 14.09 -1.60 -9.97
N ARG A 82 13.38 -1.51 -11.10
CA ARG A 82 13.75 -0.63 -12.22
C ARG A 82 13.87 0.84 -11.83
N GLY A 83 13.20 1.24 -10.73
CA GLY A 83 13.07 2.60 -10.26
C GLY A 83 11.95 3.36 -10.99
N GLU A 84 11.27 4.18 -10.21
CA GLU A 84 10.27 5.15 -10.70
C GLU A 84 10.59 6.49 -10.07
N LEU A 85 10.23 7.55 -10.74
CA LEU A 85 10.39 8.90 -10.19
C LEU A 85 9.14 9.28 -9.41
N PHE A 86 9.32 10.01 -8.33
CA PHE A 86 8.18 10.60 -7.62
C PHE A 86 7.43 11.56 -8.56
N PRO A 87 6.10 11.57 -8.54
CA PRO A 87 5.30 12.41 -9.43
C PRO A 87 5.73 13.88 -9.40
N ILE A 88 5.77 14.50 -10.57
CA ILE A 88 6.09 15.93 -10.73
C ILE A 88 4.82 16.78 -10.90
N ASP A 89 3.72 16.13 -11.24
CA ASP A 89 2.43 16.77 -11.47
C ASP A 89 1.56 16.65 -10.22
N GLY A 90 0.94 17.76 -9.84
CA GLY A 90 0.00 17.85 -8.73
C GLY A 90 -0.74 19.18 -8.76
N GLU A 91 -1.72 19.32 -7.91
CA GLU A 91 -2.47 20.55 -7.76
C GLU A 91 -1.66 21.60 -6.98
N LYS A 92 -2.07 22.86 -7.07
CA LYS A 92 -1.42 23.95 -6.35
C LYS A 92 -1.50 23.79 -4.83
N THR A 93 -2.54 23.12 -4.35
CA THR A 93 -2.71 22.73 -2.95
C THR A 93 -1.64 21.73 -2.51
N ASP A 94 -1.29 20.75 -3.34
CA ASP A 94 -0.28 19.75 -3.05
C ASP A 94 1.11 20.39 -2.91
N GLN A 95 1.41 21.37 -3.78
CA GLN A 95 2.64 22.14 -3.68
C GLN A 95 2.71 22.94 -2.37
N ASN A 96 1.61 23.61 -2.00
CA ASN A 96 1.55 24.40 -0.78
C ASN A 96 1.68 23.56 0.49
N MET A 97 1.26 22.31 0.44
CA MET A 97 1.38 21.33 1.53
C MET A 97 2.74 20.63 1.56
N GLY A 98 3.64 20.92 0.62
CA GLY A 98 4.96 20.27 0.53
C GLY A 98 4.91 18.83 0.02
N LEU A 99 3.79 18.37 -0.54
CA LEU A 99 3.65 17.00 -1.03
C LEU A 99 4.48 16.70 -2.28
N LEU A 100 4.96 17.75 -2.97
CA LEU A 100 5.81 17.67 -4.16
C LEU A 100 7.28 18.00 -3.89
N ASP A 101 7.72 18.08 -2.63
CA ASP A 101 9.11 18.39 -2.28
C ASP A 101 10.11 17.33 -2.78
N ASP A 102 9.62 16.12 -3.02
CA ASP A 102 10.39 15.01 -3.57
C ASP A 102 10.16 14.78 -5.08
N ALA A 103 9.47 15.70 -5.75
CA ALA A 103 9.16 15.61 -7.17
C ALA A 103 10.42 15.29 -8.01
N GLY A 104 10.31 14.30 -8.90
CA GLY A 104 11.39 13.86 -9.77
C GLY A 104 12.52 13.06 -9.11
N LYS A 105 12.52 12.88 -7.81
CA LYS A 105 13.50 12.02 -7.13
C LYS A 105 13.17 10.55 -7.35
N LYS A 106 14.19 9.70 -7.38
CA LYS A 106 14.04 8.26 -7.60
C LYS A 106 13.49 7.56 -6.34
N MET A 107 12.40 6.83 -6.49
CA MET A 107 11.80 6.01 -5.44
C MET A 107 12.42 4.58 -5.40
N PRO A 108 12.26 3.84 -4.29
CA PRO A 108 11.67 4.22 -3.02
C PRO A 108 12.60 5.06 -2.14
N PHE A 109 12.04 5.87 -1.24
CA PHE A 109 12.83 6.72 -0.32
C PHE A 109 13.23 6.01 0.97
N ILE A 110 12.47 4.98 1.36
CA ILE A 110 12.74 4.18 2.56
C ILE A 110 13.39 2.85 2.17
N ASP A 111 14.16 2.27 3.07
CA ASP A 111 14.85 0.99 2.85
C ASP A 111 14.02 -0.19 3.34
N LYS A 112 13.18 0.05 4.36
CA LYS A 112 12.42 -1.00 5.03
C LYS A 112 11.07 -0.49 5.52
N ALA A 113 10.02 -1.29 5.32
CA ALA A 113 8.70 -1.10 5.91
C ALA A 113 8.36 -2.30 6.80
N ILE A 114 7.95 -2.04 8.04
CA ILE A 114 7.64 -3.07 9.03
C ILE A 114 6.16 -2.92 9.41
N TYR A 115 5.38 -3.96 9.17
CA TYR A 115 3.99 -4.05 9.56
C TYR A 115 3.85 -4.97 10.75
N SER A 116 3.64 -4.42 11.93
CA SER A 116 3.39 -5.18 13.15
C SER A 116 1.93 -5.52 13.28
N LEU A 117 1.62 -6.76 13.64
CA LEU A 117 0.25 -7.15 13.93
C LEU A 117 -0.12 -6.68 15.34
N GLU A 118 -1.12 -5.82 15.41
CA GLU A 118 -1.77 -5.44 16.66
C GLU A 118 -3.21 -5.96 16.65
N LYS A 119 -3.57 -6.71 17.69
CA LYS A 119 -4.90 -7.31 17.78
C LYS A 119 -5.98 -6.32 18.21
N GLU A 120 -5.58 -5.25 18.88
CA GLU A 120 -6.46 -4.24 19.43
C GLU A 120 -6.00 -2.84 19.07
N SER A 121 -6.95 -1.96 18.85
CA SER A 121 -6.71 -0.59 18.39
C SER A 121 -6.11 0.32 19.44
N ILE A 122 -6.55 0.21 20.70
CA ILE A 122 -6.06 1.06 21.81
C ILE A 122 -4.57 0.85 22.09
N PRO A 123 -4.06 -0.40 22.25
CA PRO A 123 -2.62 -0.64 22.34
C PRO A 123 -1.82 -0.15 21.12
N ALA A 124 -2.35 -0.33 19.91
CA ALA A 124 -1.73 0.18 18.70
C ALA A 124 -1.57 1.70 18.73
N TRP A 125 -2.63 2.42 19.07
CA TRP A 125 -2.64 3.87 19.22
C TRP A 125 -1.64 4.36 20.29
N ASN A 126 -1.62 3.72 21.45
CA ASN A 126 -0.68 4.07 22.52
C ASN A 126 0.79 3.86 22.10
N LYS A 127 1.09 2.80 21.34
CA LYS A 127 2.42 2.59 20.78
C LYS A 127 2.81 3.66 19.75
N PHE A 128 1.87 4.09 18.91
CA PHE A 128 2.08 5.21 18.01
C PHE A 128 2.42 6.49 18.77
N LEU A 129 1.62 6.84 19.78
CA LEU A 129 1.88 8.03 20.62
C LEU A 129 3.23 7.99 21.36
N GLN A 130 3.76 6.79 21.60
CA GLN A 130 5.09 6.58 22.21
C GLN A 130 6.23 6.55 21.18
N GLY A 131 5.93 6.70 19.87
CA GLY A 131 6.93 6.72 18.82
C GLY A 131 7.43 5.34 18.35
N TYR A 132 6.71 4.25 18.67
CA TYR A 132 7.05 2.92 18.15
C TYR A 132 6.61 2.74 16.69
N TYR A 133 5.66 3.54 16.21
CA TYR A 133 5.14 3.50 14.84
C TYR A 133 5.22 4.87 14.20
N ASP A 134 5.58 4.92 12.93
CA ASP A 134 5.67 6.15 12.14
C ASP A 134 4.31 6.63 11.66
N THR A 135 3.35 5.72 11.50
CA THR A 135 1.99 6.03 11.05
C THR A 135 0.95 5.25 11.85
N SER A 136 -0.23 5.82 12.00
CA SER A 136 -1.40 5.16 12.59
C SER A 136 -2.68 5.68 11.95
N GLY A 137 -3.68 4.81 11.84
CA GLY A 137 -5.07 5.25 11.67
C GLY A 137 -5.62 5.80 12.99
N ILE A 138 -6.60 6.68 12.90
CA ILE A 138 -7.32 7.19 14.07
C ILE A 138 -8.57 6.35 14.25
N VAL A 139 -8.68 5.67 15.38
CA VAL A 139 -9.84 4.84 15.72
C VAL A 139 -10.88 5.66 16.47
N SER A 140 -12.14 5.23 16.42
CA SER A 140 -13.27 5.96 17.01
C SER A 140 -13.03 6.36 18.46
N ASP A 141 -12.48 5.45 19.28
CA ASP A 141 -12.24 5.67 20.72
C ASP A 141 -11.17 6.74 21.01
N SER A 142 -10.32 7.03 20.04
CA SER A 142 -9.23 8.02 20.16
C SER A 142 -9.46 9.26 19.30
N PHE A 143 -10.60 9.32 18.62
CA PHE A 143 -10.87 10.39 17.66
C PHE A 143 -10.88 11.76 18.33
N ASP A 144 -11.65 11.94 19.39
CA ASP A 144 -11.78 13.22 20.10
C ASP A 144 -10.47 13.67 20.79
N GLN A 145 -9.58 12.73 21.08
CA GLN A 145 -8.24 13.04 21.59
C GLN A 145 -7.33 13.60 20.49
N ALA A 146 -7.48 13.10 19.27
CA ALA A 146 -6.57 13.37 18.16
C ALA A 146 -7.05 14.51 17.26
N VAL A 147 -8.36 14.63 17.04
CA VAL A 147 -8.95 15.50 16.02
C VAL A 147 -9.99 16.42 16.63
N GLN A 148 -9.98 17.64 16.17
CA GLN A 148 -11.02 18.64 16.40
C GLN A 148 -11.46 19.25 15.08
N PHE A 149 -12.63 19.84 15.04
CA PHE A 149 -13.12 20.56 13.86
C PHE A 149 -13.03 22.06 14.08
N ASN A 150 -12.55 22.75 13.07
CA ASN A 150 -12.57 24.20 13.06
C ASN A 150 -14.00 24.75 12.80
N THR A 151 -14.17 26.06 12.84
CA THR A 151 -15.47 26.73 12.59
C THR A 151 -15.99 26.53 11.16
N GLN A 152 -15.14 26.08 10.24
CA GLN A 152 -15.47 25.81 8.85
C GLN A 152 -15.81 24.33 8.60
N GLY A 153 -15.61 23.48 9.62
CA GLY A 153 -15.86 22.04 9.55
C GLY A 153 -14.67 21.22 9.09
N ASP A 154 -13.49 21.83 8.95
CA ASP A 154 -12.28 21.08 8.56
C ASP A 154 -11.68 20.38 9.76
N ALA A 155 -11.22 19.15 9.57
CA ALA A 155 -10.53 18.37 10.57
C ALA A 155 -9.12 18.91 10.82
N GLN A 156 -8.79 19.13 12.07
CA GLN A 156 -7.47 19.59 12.54
C GLN A 156 -7.01 18.73 13.71
N LEU A 157 -5.70 18.67 13.95
CA LEU A 157 -5.18 18.05 15.16
C LEU A 157 -5.57 18.86 16.40
N THR A 158 -5.68 18.15 17.53
CA THR A 158 -5.71 18.81 18.83
C THR A 158 -4.34 19.39 19.15
N GLU A 159 -4.29 20.43 19.99
CA GLU A 159 -3.04 21.08 20.41
C GLU A 159 -2.04 20.08 21.02
N GLU A 160 -2.52 19.08 21.76
CA GLU A 160 -1.69 18.03 22.33
C GLU A 160 -0.96 17.21 21.25
N MET A 161 -1.64 16.88 20.17
CA MET A 161 -1.03 16.11 19.05
C MET A 161 -0.05 16.95 18.25
N GLU A 162 -0.34 18.22 18.03
CA GLU A 162 0.58 19.15 17.38
C GLU A 162 1.88 19.34 18.18
N GLN A 163 1.78 19.47 19.51
CA GLN A 163 2.94 19.59 20.40
C GLN A 163 3.84 18.33 20.36
N LYS A 164 3.26 17.16 20.06
CA LYS A 164 4.01 15.91 19.84
C LYS A 164 4.65 15.82 18.45
N GLY A 165 4.46 16.82 17.60
CA GLY A 165 4.98 16.83 16.22
C GLY A 165 4.25 15.88 15.27
N ILE A 166 3.06 15.42 15.63
CA ILE A 166 2.22 14.56 14.80
C ILE A 166 1.65 15.42 13.65
N LYS A 167 1.50 14.82 12.48
CA LYS A 167 0.85 15.45 11.30
C LYS A 167 -0.41 14.69 10.94
N LEU A 168 -1.48 15.42 10.67
CA LEU A 168 -2.72 14.86 10.15
C LEU A 168 -2.70 14.89 8.62
N LEU A 169 -2.89 13.74 8.01
CA LEU A 169 -3.10 13.62 6.58
C LEU A 169 -4.56 13.25 6.33
N THR A 170 -5.25 14.06 5.57
CA THR A 170 -6.65 13.82 5.20
C THR A 170 -6.75 13.68 3.69
N ALA A 171 -7.63 12.78 3.25
CA ALA A 171 -7.97 12.63 1.84
C ALA A 171 -9.47 12.42 1.70
N THR A 172 -10.06 13.08 0.72
CA THR A 172 -11.46 12.82 0.36
C THR A 172 -11.51 11.53 -0.45
N THR A 173 -12.19 10.53 0.10
CA THR A 173 -12.42 9.28 -0.63
C THR A 173 -13.64 9.42 -1.53
N THR A 174 -13.58 8.82 -2.71
CA THR A 174 -14.75 8.69 -3.59
C THR A 174 -15.77 7.76 -2.95
N SER A 175 -17.06 8.08 -3.12
CA SER A 175 -18.15 7.21 -2.64
C SER A 175 -18.07 5.84 -3.32
N THR A 176 -18.16 4.78 -2.54
CA THR A 176 -18.24 3.41 -3.03
C THR A 176 -19.64 2.88 -2.77
N TYR A 177 -20.31 2.41 -3.83
CA TYR A 177 -21.63 1.80 -3.75
C TYR A 177 -21.52 0.31 -3.97
N TYR A 178 -22.07 -0.47 -3.06
CA TYR A 178 -22.28 -1.91 -3.23
C TYR A 178 -23.75 -2.13 -3.59
N MET A 179 -23.98 -2.74 -4.71
CA MET A 179 -25.31 -3.18 -5.14
C MET A 179 -25.42 -4.68 -5.04
#